data_936ec8fc61b1221b986142f39f2b7e23
#
_entry.id   936ec8fc61b1221b986142f39f2b7e23
#
_cell.length_a   1.000
_cell.length_b   1.000
_cell.length_c   1.000
_cell.angle_alpha   90.00
_cell.angle_beta   90.00
_cell.angle_gamma   90.00
#
_symmetry.space_group_name_H-M   'P 1'
#
loop_
_entity.id
_entity.type
_entity.pdbx_description
1 polymer ?
#
loop_
_entity_poly.entity_id
_entity_poly.type
_entity_poly.pdbx_seq_one_letter_code
_entity_poly.pdbx_strand_id
1 'polypeptide(L)'
;MNADTTFAVVDLETTGTSVKDGDRMIQFGCALVRHGKIIQTISQMINPDRSVPQTIQRLTGISPERLVAAPYFDEVAPALHQVLTKTVFVAHNVNFDYPFLNAEFERIGLPKLQLEAIDTVELAQVLLPEISSFRLSDLTTHFAIQHDNPHQADSDATSTAKLLLQLKARFQALPTPTQQALIQRHDGFIRETGDYLKMIASPPRPLKKEFVQVGPLVLRRPTTTPTDLATAGAYPATELAKKHLLQPRYRFRKAQAKMMDAIFTHAQKTEIPLFIEAGTGLGKTLGYLLPYAYLATPEQKLVVATST
;
A
#
# COMPACT_ATOMS: atom_id res chain seq x y z
N MET A 1 -3.18 18.99 14.52
CA MET A 1 -3.05 17.68 15.26
C MET A 1 -1.94 17.73 16.30
N ASN A 2 -2.11 17.06 17.48
CA ASN A 2 -1.11 16.93 18.54
C ASN A 2 -1.27 15.58 19.29
N ALA A 3 -0.50 15.35 20.36
CA ALA A 3 -0.55 14.08 21.11
C ALA A 3 -1.91 13.76 21.74
N ASP A 4 -2.70 14.78 22.07
CA ASP A 4 -4.04 14.63 22.67
C ASP A 4 -5.17 14.56 21.65
N THR A 5 -4.85 14.61 20.37
CA THR A 5 -5.84 14.56 19.29
C THR A 5 -6.62 13.24 19.35
N THR A 6 -7.94 13.36 19.27
CA THR A 6 -8.84 12.21 19.07
C THR A 6 -9.11 12.05 17.59
N PHE A 7 -8.90 10.84 17.07
CA PHE A 7 -9.20 10.46 15.70
C PHE A 7 -10.55 9.76 15.67
N ALA A 8 -11.45 10.20 14.82
CA ALA A 8 -12.69 9.51 14.52
C ALA A 8 -12.49 8.70 13.23
N VAL A 9 -12.29 7.41 13.38
CA VAL A 9 -12.15 6.49 12.25
C VAL A 9 -13.55 6.07 11.84
N VAL A 10 -13.99 6.54 10.69
CA VAL A 10 -15.37 6.42 10.21
C VAL A 10 -15.43 5.53 9.00
N ASP A 11 -16.50 4.74 8.93
CA ASP A 11 -16.90 3.96 7.76
C ASP A 11 -18.41 4.08 7.59
N LEU A 12 -18.89 4.15 6.35
CA LEU A 12 -20.29 4.33 6.00
C LEU A 12 -20.78 3.22 5.09
N GLU A 13 -21.92 2.61 5.45
CA GLU A 13 -22.69 1.82 4.49
C GLU A 13 -23.81 2.68 3.92
N THR A 14 -23.99 2.60 2.61
CA THR A 14 -24.87 3.49 1.86
C THR A 14 -25.67 2.74 0.80
N THR A 15 -26.77 3.34 0.33
CA THR A 15 -27.57 2.74 -0.77
C THR A 15 -26.91 2.87 -2.14
N GLY A 16 -25.86 3.69 -2.24
CA GLY A 16 -25.10 3.95 -3.45
C GLY A 16 -24.01 4.98 -3.19
N THR A 17 -23.51 5.66 -4.21
CA THR A 17 -22.27 6.44 -4.11
C THR A 17 -22.48 7.96 -4.03
N SER A 18 -23.71 8.48 -4.17
CA SER A 18 -23.95 9.90 -4.33
C SER A 18 -25.25 10.38 -3.66
N VAL A 19 -25.13 11.22 -2.64
CA VAL A 19 -26.29 11.86 -1.99
C VAL A 19 -27.08 12.74 -2.98
N LYS A 20 -26.42 13.36 -3.96
CA LYS A 20 -27.08 14.17 -4.98
C LYS A 20 -28.00 13.35 -5.89
N ASP A 21 -27.64 12.09 -6.14
CA ASP A 21 -28.43 11.16 -6.92
C ASP A 21 -29.50 10.43 -6.07
N GLY A 22 -29.66 10.87 -4.84
CA GLY A 22 -30.65 10.38 -3.91
C GLY A 22 -30.18 9.25 -3.02
N ASP A 23 -28.90 8.84 -3.07
CA ASP A 23 -28.39 7.81 -2.18
C ASP A 23 -28.34 8.27 -0.73
N ARG A 24 -28.49 7.34 0.18
CA ARG A 24 -28.61 7.57 1.61
C ARG A 24 -27.75 6.62 2.40
N MET A 25 -27.33 7.08 3.57
CA MET A 25 -26.64 6.27 4.56
C MET A 25 -27.59 5.23 5.16
N ILE A 26 -27.12 4.01 5.34
CA ILE A 26 -27.86 2.90 5.99
C ILE A 26 -27.18 2.46 7.29
N GLN A 27 -25.87 2.69 7.42
CA GLN A 27 -25.16 2.47 8.68
C GLN A 27 -24.01 3.49 8.80
N PHE A 28 -23.80 3.98 9.99
CA PHE A 28 -22.64 4.75 10.42
C PHE A 28 -21.82 3.94 11.43
N GLY A 29 -20.55 3.74 11.14
CA GLY A 29 -19.58 3.15 12.04
C GLY A 29 -18.49 4.14 12.40
N CYS A 30 -18.10 4.19 13.67
CA CYS A 30 -17.00 5.03 14.10
C CYS A 30 -16.22 4.39 15.24
N ALA A 31 -14.90 4.39 15.15
CA ALA A 31 -13.99 4.04 16.22
C ALA A 31 -13.19 5.29 16.64
N LEU A 32 -13.38 5.76 17.87
CA LEU A 32 -12.61 6.86 18.42
C LEU A 32 -11.26 6.36 18.93
N VAL A 33 -10.18 6.91 18.39
CA VAL A 33 -8.81 6.55 18.76
C VAL A 33 -8.15 7.73 19.46
N ARG A 34 -7.59 7.50 20.64
CA ARG A 34 -6.82 8.49 21.40
C ARG A 34 -5.66 7.82 22.12
N HIS A 35 -4.49 8.45 22.16
CA HIS A 35 -3.27 7.92 22.77
C HIS A 35 -2.90 6.49 22.27
N GLY A 36 -3.16 6.21 21.01
CA GLY A 36 -2.88 4.91 20.40
C GLY A 36 -3.79 3.75 20.82
N LYS A 37 -4.97 4.07 21.38
CA LYS A 37 -5.98 3.08 21.78
C LYS A 37 -7.34 3.46 21.25
N ILE A 38 -8.14 2.48 20.88
CA ILE A 38 -9.57 2.65 20.63
C ILE A 38 -10.23 2.86 22.00
N ILE A 39 -10.86 4.02 22.20
CA ILE A 39 -11.49 4.41 23.46
C ILE A 39 -13.01 4.24 23.42
N GLN A 40 -13.61 4.22 22.23
CA GLN A 40 -15.04 4.06 22.04
C GLN A 40 -15.31 3.58 20.61
N THR A 41 -16.35 2.77 20.46
CA THR A 41 -16.93 2.40 19.15
C THR A 41 -18.39 2.85 19.13
N ILE A 42 -18.85 3.32 17.98
CA ILE A 42 -20.20 3.75 17.71
C ILE A 42 -20.69 2.99 16.50
N SER A 43 -21.87 2.39 16.61
CA SER A 43 -22.57 1.74 15.50
C SER A 43 -24.01 2.25 15.48
N GLN A 44 -24.42 2.82 14.35
CA GLN A 44 -25.75 3.38 14.21
C GLN A 44 -26.37 2.93 12.89
N MET A 45 -27.40 2.08 12.96
CA MET A 45 -28.27 1.81 11.82
C MET A 45 -29.14 3.03 11.52
N ILE A 46 -29.39 3.29 10.24
CA ILE A 46 -30.12 4.47 9.79
C ILE A 46 -31.15 4.03 8.76
N ASN A 47 -32.40 4.46 8.98
CA ASN A 47 -33.44 4.28 7.99
C ASN A 47 -33.22 5.24 6.82
N PRO A 48 -32.96 4.74 5.58
CA PRO A 48 -32.68 5.61 4.45
C PRO A 48 -33.93 6.25 3.84
N ASP A 49 -35.14 5.95 4.33
CA ASP A 49 -36.42 6.35 3.75
C ASP A 49 -36.54 6.03 2.23
N ARG A 50 -35.93 4.95 1.83
CA ARG A 50 -35.95 4.45 0.45
C ARG A 50 -35.58 2.96 0.38
N SER A 51 -35.89 2.33 -0.75
CA SER A 51 -35.49 0.96 -1.00
C SER A 51 -33.96 0.82 -1.12
N VAL A 52 -33.40 -0.21 -0.49
CA VAL A 52 -31.97 -0.55 -0.59
C VAL A 52 -31.79 -1.53 -1.76
N PRO A 53 -30.87 -1.26 -2.69
CA PRO A 53 -30.57 -2.17 -3.79
C PRO A 53 -30.16 -3.57 -3.31
N GLN A 54 -30.60 -4.63 -3.99
CA GLN A 54 -30.27 -6.02 -3.59
C GLN A 54 -28.76 -6.28 -3.55
N THR A 55 -27.98 -5.61 -4.40
CA THR A 55 -26.52 -5.71 -4.40
C THR A 55 -25.92 -5.22 -3.09
N ILE A 56 -26.44 -4.10 -2.55
CA ILE A 56 -26.02 -3.54 -1.26
C ILE A 56 -26.46 -4.43 -0.11
N GLN A 57 -27.72 -4.94 -0.12
CA GLN A 57 -28.19 -5.88 0.90
C GLN A 57 -27.31 -7.14 0.99
N ARG A 58 -26.88 -7.68 -0.16
CA ARG A 58 -25.97 -8.85 -0.20
C ARG A 58 -24.56 -8.51 0.27
N LEU A 59 -24.09 -7.32 -0.05
CA LEU A 59 -22.74 -6.87 0.32
C LEU A 59 -22.63 -6.64 1.83
N THR A 60 -23.57 -5.88 2.39
CA THR A 60 -23.54 -5.45 3.80
C THR A 60 -24.19 -6.45 4.75
N GLY A 61 -25.02 -7.36 4.23
CA GLY A 61 -25.86 -8.24 5.06
C GLY A 61 -26.96 -7.51 5.82
N ILE A 62 -27.19 -6.21 5.53
CA ILE A 62 -28.23 -5.39 6.18
C ILE A 62 -29.56 -5.63 5.47
N SER A 63 -30.53 -6.20 6.19
CA SER A 63 -31.86 -6.44 5.64
C SER A 63 -32.75 -5.20 5.73
N PRO A 64 -33.72 -5.01 4.79
CA PRO A 64 -34.68 -3.90 4.84
C PRO A 64 -35.46 -3.84 6.16
N GLU A 65 -35.80 -4.98 6.75
CA GLU A 65 -36.57 -5.06 8.01
C GLU A 65 -35.79 -4.40 9.18
N ARG A 66 -34.49 -4.59 9.22
CA ARG A 66 -33.62 -3.93 10.23
C ARG A 66 -33.61 -2.43 10.07
N LEU A 67 -33.65 -1.94 8.82
CA LEU A 67 -33.62 -0.51 8.52
C LEU A 67 -34.95 0.20 8.79
N VAL A 68 -36.08 -0.49 8.57
CA VAL A 68 -37.42 0.06 8.90
C VAL A 68 -37.55 0.38 10.39
N ALA A 69 -36.92 -0.41 11.25
CA ALA A 69 -36.92 -0.20 12.70
C ALA A 69 -35.85 0.80 13.18
N ALA A 70 -34.95 1.24 12.30
CA ALA A 70 -33.89 2.17 12.64
C ALA A 70 -34.39 3.64 12.61
N PRO A 71 -33.77 4.56 13.37
CA PRO A 71 -34.07 5.97 13.30
C PRO A 71 -33.71 6.56 11.94
N TYR A 72 -34.36 7.65 11.57
CA TYR A 72 -33.97 8.44 10.41
C TYR A 72 -32.69 9.24 10.70
N PHE A 73 -31.99 9.66 9.63
CA PHE A 73 -30.71 10.36 9.77
C PHE A 73 -30.83 11.67 10.56
N ASP A 74 -31.90 12.44 10.38
CA ASP A 74 -32.14 13.68 11.09
C ASP A 74 -32.29 13.51 12.62
N GLU A 75 -32.77 12.35 13.06
CA GLU A 75 -32.89 12.04 14.50
C GLU A 75 -31.53 11.78 15.15
N VAL A 76 -30.58 11.18 14.43
CA VAL A 76 -29.26 10.79 14.97
C VAL A 76 -28.14 11.79 14.63
N ALA A 77 -28.29 12.54 13.55
CA ALA A 77 -27.27 13.44 13.02
C ALA A 77 -26.74 14.48 14.00
N PRO A 78 -27.58 15.13 14.88
CA PRO A 78 -27.05 16.07 15.85
C PRO A 78 -26.04 15.46 16.81
N ALA A 79 -26.28 14.24 17.27
CA ALA A 79 -25.37 13.51 18.17
C ALA A 79 -24.08 13.11 17.44
N LEU A 80 -24.20 12.58 16.20
CA LEU A 80 -23.04 12.23 15.39
C LEU A 80 -22.19 13.47 15.06
N HIS A 81 -22.81 14.56 14.66
CA HIS A 81 -22.14 15.83 14.40
C HIS A 81 -21.36 16.33 15.63
N GLN A 82 -21.98 16.29 16.81
CA GLN A 82 -21.35 16.71 18.06
C GLN A 82 -20.12 15.87 18.41
N VAL A 83 -20.19 14.54 18.22
CA VAL A 83 -19.06 13.63 18.46
C VAL A 83 -17.90 13.95 17.53
N LEU A 84 -18.19 14.22 16.26
CA LEU A 84 -17.18 14.42 15.23
C LEU A 84 -16.52 15.80 15.28
N THR A 85 -17.22 16.84 15.70
CA THR A 85 -16.79 18.25 15.60
C THR A 85 -15.43 18.55 16.24
N LYS A 86 -14.96 17.73 17.19
CA LYS A 86 -13.69 17.94 17.91
C LYS A 86 -12.66 16.85 17.62
N THR A 87 -12.78 16.19 16.48
CA THR A 87 -11.90 15.09 16.10
C THR A 87 -11.19 15.37 14.79
N VAL A 88 -10.18 14.56 14.48
CA VAL A 88 -9.63 14.40 13.13
C VAL A 88 -10.34 13.24 12.49
N PHE A 89 -10.90 13.47 11.30
CA PHE A 89 -11.60 12.45 10.55
C PHE A 89 -10.61 11.47 9.89
N VAL A 90 -10.87 10.19 9.96
CA VAL A 90 -10.05 9.16 9.30
C VAL A 90 -10.98 8.19 8.59
N ALA A 91 -10.65 7.82 7.35
CA ALA A 91 -11.37 6.76 6.65
C ALA A 91 -10.44 5.94 5.75
N HIS A 92 -10.94 4.80 5.32
CA HIS A 92 -10.30 3.99 4.30
C HIS A 92 -10.85 4.37 2.93
N ASN A 93 -10.19 5.33 2.24
CA ASN A 93 -10.66 6.14 1.12
C ASN A 93 -11.53 7.33 1.57
N VAL A 94 -10.90 8.27 2.25
CA VAL A 94 -11.55 9.45 2.86
C VAL A 94 -12.36 10.31 1.86
N ASN A 95 -12.05 10.22 0.58
CA ASN A 95 -12.78 10.94 -0.47
C ASN A 95 -14.17 10.38 -0.77
N PHE A 96 -14.54 9.24 -0.18
CA PHE A 96 -15.91 8.72 -0.20
C PHE A 96 -16.66 9.12 1.08
N ASP A 97 -16.21 8.68 2.24
CA ASP A 97 -16.98 8.82 3.50
C ASP A 97 -17.16 10.27 3.94
N TYR A 98 -16.10 11.07 3.89
CA TYR A 98 -16.14 12.44 4.39
C TYR A 98 -17.05 13.37 3.58
N PRO A 99 -17.01 13.38 2.23
CA PRO A 99 -17.96 14.15 1.42
C PRO A 99 -19.39 13.65 1.53
N PHE A 100 -19.59 12.30 1.59
CA PHE A 100 -20.91 11.71 1.70
C PHE A 100 -21.59 12.14 3.00
N LEU A 101 -20.89 11.98 4.12
CA LEU A 101 -21.40 12.39 5.44
C LEU A 101 -21.72 13.90 5.49
N ASN A 102 -20.84 14.74 4.93
CA ASN A 102 -21.09 16.18 4.85
C ASN A 102 -22.29 16.53 3.97
N ALA A 103 -22.52 15.79 2.89
CA ALA A 103 -23.69 15.98 2.04
C ALA A 103 -24.99 15.56 2.75
N GLU A 104 -24.94 14.54 3.59
CA GLU A 104 -26.08 14.14 4.43
C GLU A 104 -26.39 15.20 5.51
N PHE A 105 -25.38 15.76 6.17
CA PHE A 105 -25.57 16.88 7.12
C PHE A 105 -26.18 18.11 6.43
N GLU A 106 -25.65 18.50 5.26
CA GLU A 106 -26.16 19.63 4.50
C GLU A 106 -27.62 19.42 4.05
N ARG A 107 -27.98 18.21 3.66
CA ARG A 107 -29.33 17.83 3.23
C ARG A 107 -30.40 18.11 4.31
N ILE A 108 -30.05 17.92 5.57
CA ILE A 108 -30.95 18.16 6.72
C ILE A 108 -30.76 19.53 7.36
N GLY A 109 -29.97 20.41 6.76
CA GLY A 109 -29.75 21.80 7.26
C GLY A 109 -28.72 21.92 8.37
N LEU A 110 -27.95 20.86 8.68
CA LEU A 110 -26.79 20.96 9.58
C LEU A 110 -25.56 21.49 8.84
N PRO A 111 -24.67 22.22 9.51
CA PRO A 111 -23.44 22.70 8.89
C PRO A 111 -22.51 21.54 8.54
N LYS A 112 -21.78 21.70 7.42
CA LYS A 112 -20.70 20.75 7.08
C LYS A 112 -19.63 20.74 8.17
N LEU A 113 -19.10 19.57 8.43
CA LEU A 113 -17.91 19.42 9.23
C LEU A 113 -16.70 20.00 8.47
N GLN A 114 -15.92 20.81 9.16
CA GLN A 114 -14.64 21.34 8.65
C GLN A 114 -13.50 20.76 9.49
N LEU A 115 -13.19 19.50 9.23
CA LEU A 115 -12.21 18.74 9.99
C LEU A 115 -10.96 18.48 9.15
N GLU A 116 -9.81 18.40 9.83
CA GLU A 116 -8.65 17.72 9.29
C GLU A 116 -9.04 16.27 8.99
N ALA A 117 -8.57 15.72 7.87
CA ALA A 117 -8.95 14.37 7.45
C ALA A 117 -7.76 13.58 6.90
N ILE A 118 -7.72 12.28 7.20
CA ILE A 118 -6.61 11.36 6.92
C ILE A 118 -7.12 10.18 6.09
N ASP A 119 -6.36 9.82 5.05
CA ASP A 119 -6.62 8.66 4.20
C ASP A 119 -5.71 7.48 4.55
N THR A 120 -6.30 6.36 4.99
CA THR A 120 -5.51 5.17 5.32
C THR A 120 -5.09 4.35 4.10
N VAL A 121 -5.76 4.49 2.95
CA VAL A 121 -5.33 3.87 1.68
C VAL A 121 -4.02 4.49 1.23
N GLU A 122 -3.96 5.83 1.20
CA GLU A 122 -2.74 6.53 0.81
C GLU A 122 -1.58 6.25 1.77
N LEU A 123 -1.83 6.26 3.09
CA LEU A 123 -0.83 5.84 4.08
C LEU A 123 -0.30 4.44 3.79
N ALA A 124 -1.19 3.48 3.48
CA ALA A 124 -0.78 2.12 3.16
C ALA A 124 0.04 2.06 1.86
N GLN A 125 -0.37 2.78 0.80
CA GLN A 125 0.36 2.85 -0.46
C GLN A 125 1.81 3.35 -0.29
N VAL A 126 2.00 4.35 0.55
CA VAL A 126 3.32 4.94 0.81
C VAL A 126 4.18 4.06 1.71
N LEU A 127 3.58 3.41 2.71
CA LEU A 127 4.31 2.68 3.75
C LEU A 127 4.50 1.19 3.41
N LEU A 128 3.78 0.65 2.44
CA LEU A 128 3.77 -0.75 2.04
C LEU A 128 3.88 -0.87 0.51
N PRO A 129 4.93 -0.34 -0.12
CA PRO A 129 5.07 -0.34 -1.58
C PRO A 129 5.21 -1.75 -2.17
N GLU A 130 5.46 -2.75 -1.33
CA GLU A 130 5.63 -4.14 -1.71
C GLU A 130 4.32 -4.91 -1.94
N ILE A 131 3.16 -4.37 -1.48
CA ILE A 131 1.87 -5.05 -1.63
C ILE A 131 1.14 -4.56 -2.88
N SER A 132 0.34 -5.46 -3.47
CA SER A 132 -0.37 -5.20 -4.73
C SER A 132 -1.83 -4.79 -4.57
N SER A 133 -2.39 -4.89 -3.37
CA SER A 133 -3.78 -4.54 -3.08
C SER A 133 -3.89 -3.76 -1.77
N PHE A 134 -4.67 -2.69 -1.79
CA PHE A 134 -4.92 -1.80 -0.64
C PHE A 134 -6.37 -1.83 -0.17
N ARG A 135 -7.11 -2.91 -0.47
CA ARG A 135 -8.43 -3.15 0.11
C ARG A 135 -8.29 -3.42 1.60
N LEU A 136 -9.27 -2.98 2.39
CA LEU A 136 -9.25 -3.18 3.85
C LEU A 136 -9.07 -4.66 4.22
N SER A 137 -9.77 -5.57 3.52
CA SER A 137 -9.66 -7.02 3.74
C SER A 137 -8.24 -7.58 3.51
N ASP A 138 -7.53 -7.06 2.49
CA ASP A 138 -6.17 -7.51 2.17
C ASP A 138 -5.17 -6.96 3.19
N LEU A 139 -5.33 -5.69 3.58
CA LEU A 139 -4.51 -5.04 4.60
C LEU A 139 -4.71 -5.65 6.00
N THR A 140 -5.95 -5.96 6.38
CA THR A 140 -6.23 -6.64 7.66
C THR A 140 -5.61 -8.02 7.70
N THR A 141 -5.66 -8.76 6.59
CA THR A 141 -4.96 -10.05 6.44
C THR A 141 -3.44 -9.87 6.56
N HIS A 142 -2.86 -8.90 5.87
CA HIS A 142 -1.42 -8.61 5.90
C HIS A 142 -0.91 -8.34 7.32
N PHE A 143 -1.68 -7.59 8.11
CA PHE A 143 -1.32 -7.24 9.50
C PHE A 143 -1.87 -8.21 10.55
N ALA A 144 -2.50 -9.31 10.16
CA ALA A 144 -3.19 -10.24 11.07
C ALA A 144 -4.20 -9.52 12.00
N ILE A 145 -4.89 -8.51 11.48
CA ILE A 145 -5.96 -7.81 12.18
C ILE A 145 -7.23 -8.65 12.05
N GLN A 146 -7.83 -8.99 13.18
CA GLN A 146 -9.11 -9.66 13.21
C GLN A 146 -10.20 -8.75 12.67
N HIS A 147 -10.91 -9.21 11.64
CA HIS A 147 -11.96 -8.48 10.92
C HIS A 147 -13.18 -9.41 10.80
N ASP A 148 -14.04 -9.37 11.82
CA ASP A 148 -15.06 -10.39 12.04
C ASP A 148 -16.26 -10.29 11.07
N ASN A 149 -16.67 -9.05 10.74
CA ASN A 149 -17.85 -8.80 9.91
C ASN A 149 -17.51 -7.75 8.84
N PRO A 150 -16.84 -8.14 7.74
CA PRO A 150 -16.61 -7.22 6.62
C PRO A 150 -17.94 -6.66 6.08
N HIS A 151 -17.92 -5.41 5.63
CA HIS A 151 -19.10 -4.66 5.16
C HIS A 151 -20.15 -4.42 6.24
N GLN A 152 -19.72 -4.29 7.49
CA GLN A 152 -20.48 -3.66 8.55
C GLN A 152 -19.67 -2.47 9.05
N ALA A 153 -20.25 -1.27 8.98
CA ALA A 153 -19.52 -0.02 9.19
C ALA A 153 -18.76 0.05 10.53
N ASP A 154 -19.27 -0.49 11.60
CA ASP A 154 -18.60 -0.53 12.90
C ASP A 154 -17.41 -1.50 12.94
N SER A 155 -17.52 -2.65 12.25
CA SER A 155 -16.43 -3.60 12.08
C SER A 155 -15.32 -3.01 11.21
N ASP A 156 -15.70 -2.37 10.09
CA ASP A 156 -14.78 -1.78 9.14
C ASP A 156 -14.07 -0.54 9.74
N ALA A 157 -14.80 0.32 10.46
CA ALA A 157 -14.22 1.43 11.22
C ALA A 157 -13.23 0.95 12.30
N THR A 158 -13.58 -0.13 13.03
CA THR A 158 -12.69 -0.72 14.05
C THR A 158 -11.44 -1.33 13.43
N SER A 159 -11.59 -2.04 12.31
CA SER A 159 -10.47 -2.64 11.57
C SER A 159 -9.57 -1.57 10.97
N THR A 160 -10.16 -0.50 10.42
CA THR A 160 -9.41 0.67 9.92
C THR A 160 -8.68 1.42 11.05
N ALA A 161 -9.26 1.50 12.24
CA ALA A 161 -8.59 2.07 13.40
C ALA A 161 -7.36 1.25 13.82
N LYS A 162 -7.48 -0.08 13.86
CA LYS A 162 -6.34 -0.97 14.10
C LYS A 162 -5.28 -0.83 12.99
N LEU A 163 -5.70 -0.74 11.73
CA LEU A 163 -4.81 -0.51 10.59
C LEU A 163 -4.05 0.82 10.73
N LEU A 164 -4.72 1.91 11.09
CA LEU A 164 -4.08 3.21 11.33
C LEU A 164 -2.95 3.10 12.37
N LEU A 165 -3.16 2.34 13.44
CA LEU A 165 -2.15 2.10 14.47
C LEU A 165 -0.97 1.27 13.97
N GLN A 166 -1.22 0.27 13.11
CA GLN A 166 -0.16 -0.51 12.46
C GLN A 166 0.66 0.35 11.48
N LEU A 167 -0.01 1.17 10.66
CA LEU A 167 0.66 2.09 9.74
C LEU A 167 1.50 3.13 10.49
N LYS A 168 0.99 3.66 11.61
CA LYS A 168 1.77 4.52 12.53
C LYS A 168 3.05 3.81 13.01
N ALA A 169 2.94 2.59 13.50
CA ALA A 169 4.08 1.81 13.97
C ALA A 169 5.07 1.54 12.83
N ARG A 170 4.57 1.22 11.63
CA ARG A 170 5.39 1.01 10.42
C ARG A 170 6.17 2.27 10.05
N PHE A 171 5.53 3.44 10.03
CA PHE A 171 6.18 4.72 9.77
C PHE A 171 7.27 5.01 10.82
N GLN A 172 6.97 4.84 12.09
CA GLN A 172 7.91 5.07 13.19
C GLN A 172 9.11 4.10 13.20
N ALA A 173 8.96 2.94 12.58
CA ALA A 173 10.05 1.97 12.39
C ALA A 173 11.01 2.33 11.25
N LEU A 174 10.61 3.22 10.34
CA LEU A 174 11.46 3.68 9.24
C LEU A 174 12.68 4.44 9.78
N PRO A 175 13.84 4.39 9.08
CA PRO A 175 14.99 5.22 9.40
C PRO A 175 14.64 6.72 9.40
N THR A 176 15.22 7.48 10.33
CA THR A 176 14.95 8.93 10.45
C THR A 176 15.08 9.71 9.13
N PRO A 177 16.11 9.50 8.28
CA PRO A 177 16.17 10.21 6.99
C PRO A 177 14.99 9.87 6.06
N THR A 178 14.48 8.64 6.10
CA THR A 178 13.30 8.23 5.31
C THR A 178 12.03 8.90 5.83
N GLN A 179 11.82 8.94 7.16
CA GLN A 179 10.70 9.70 7.75
C GLN A 179 10.76 11.16 7.33
N GLN A 180 11.92 11.80 7.42
CA GLN A 180 12.13 13.20 7.02
C GLN A 180 11.84 13.44 5.54
N ALA A 181 12.27 12.54 4.65
CA ALA A 181 12.00 12.64 3.22
C ALA A 181 10.49 12.54 2.88
N LEU A 182 9.74 11.73 3.60
CA LEU A 182 8.27 11.66 3.47
C LEU A 182 7.60 12.92 4.00
N ILE A 183 8.02 13.41 5.17
CA ILE A 183 7.50 14.63 5.78
C ILE A 183 7.75 15.87 4.90
N GLN A 184 8.89 15.96 4.24
CA GLN A 184 9.19 17.06 3.30
C GLN A 184 8.25 17.12 2.10
N ARG A 185 7.52 16.04 1.82
CA ARG A 185 6.54 15.93 0.73
C ARG A 185 5.09 15.99 1.23
N HIS A 186 4.87 16.46 2.45
CA HIS A 186 3.54 16.43 3.09
C HIS A 186 2.42 17.08 2.28
N ASP A 187 2.73 18.13 1.51
CA ASP A 187 1.74 18.84 0.68
C ASP A 187 1.24 18.02 -0.52
N GLY A 188 1.92 16.92 -0.87
CA GLY A 188 1.52 16.01 -1.93
C GLY A 188 0.53 14.94 -1.52
N PHE A 189 0.19 14.86 -0.23
CA PHE A 189 -0.74 13.86 0.29
C PHE A 189 -2.19 14.36 0.24
N ILE A 190 -3.12 13.40 0.22
CA ILE A 190 -4.56 13.66 0.29
C ILE A 190 -4.88 14.32 1.64
N ARG A 191 -5.52 15.46 1.60
CA ARG A 191 -5.93 16.24 2.79
C ARG A 191 -4.75 16.39 3.78
N GLU A 192 -4.99 16.16 5.06
CA GLU A 192 -4.00 16.32 6.13
C GLU A 192 -3.24 15.03 6.48
N THR A 193 -3.24 14.05 5.55
CA THR A 193 -2.48 12.78 5.71
C THR A 193 -0.99 13.02 5.90
N GLY A 194 -0.41 13.99 5.17
CA GLY A 194 0.99 14.39 5.35
C GLY A 194 1.27 15.06 6.70
N ASP A 195 0.36 15.86 7.22
CA ASP A 195 0.48 16.47 8.55
C ASP A 195 0.37 15.44 9.67
N TYR A 196 -0.40 14.38 9.45
CA TYR A 196 -0.40 13.22 10.35
C TYR A 196 0.99 12.59 10.43
N LEU A 197 1.69 12.39 9.31
CA LEU A 197 3.06 11.87 9.32
C LEU A 197 4.02 12.78 10.10
N LYS A 198 3.89 14.10 9.99
CA LYS A 198 4.66 15.05 10.81
C LYS A 198 4.41 14.85 12.31
N MET A 199 3.12 14.75 12.69
CA MET A 199 2.73 14.59 14.08
C MET A 199 3.26 13.30 14.71
N ILE A 200 3.23 12.17 13.97
CA ILE A 200 3.62 10.86 14.49
C ILE A 200 5.12 10.55 14.33
N ALA A 201 5.90 11.48 13.76
CA ALA A 201 7.33 11.30 13.56
C ALA A 201 8.06 10.96 14.86
N SER A 202 8.98 10.03 14.77
CA SER A 202 9.84 9.68 15.91
C SER A 202 10.93 10.74 16.12
N PRO A 203 11.39 10.94 17.36
CA PRO A 203 12.61 11.70 17.59
C PRO A 203 13.76 11.16 16.73
N PRO A 204 14.67 12.02 16.24
CA PRO A 204 15.81 11.59 15.44
C PRO A 204 16.62 10.50 16.12
N ARG A 205 16.92 9.43 15.36
CA ARG A 205 17.72 8.30 15.85
C ARG A 205 18.93 8.10 14.91
N PRO A 206 20.08 7.68 15.44
CA PRO A 206 21.19 7.27 14.60
C PRO A 206 20.80 6.17 13.64
N LEU A 207 21.37 6.22 12.44
CA LEU A 207 21.14 5.17 11.45
C LEU A 207 21.80 3.87 11.96
N LYS A 208 21.05 2.77 11.92
CA LYS A 208 21.59 1.45 12.30
C LYS A 208 22.74 1.06 11.37
N LYS A 209 23.73 0.31 11.90
CA LYS A 209 24.93 -0.13 11.16
C LYS A 209 24.64 -0.89 9.86
N GLU A 210 23.49 -1.57 9.81
CA GLU A 210 23.03 -2.33 8.65
C GLU A 210 22.56 -1.46 7.47
N PHE A 211 22.42 -0.14 7.69
CA PHE A 211 22.04 0.82 6.66
C PHE A 211 23.15 1.79 6.30
N VAL A 212 23.06 2.35 5.12
CA VAL A 212 23.89 3.44 4.63
C VAL A 212 23.01 4.48 3.93
N GLN A 213 23.27 5.73 4.17
CA GLN A 213 22.61 6.83 3.45
C GLN A 213 23.40 7.17 2.20
N VAL A 214 22.76 7.21 1.05
CA VAL A 214 23.33 7.60 -0.24
C VAL A 214 22.41 8.68 -0.82
N GLY A 215 22.82 9.94 -0.71
CA GLY A 215 21.96 11.07 -1.05
C GLY A 215 20.67 11.06 -0.24
N PRO A 216 19.50 11.11 -0.88
CA PRO A 216 18.20 11.08 -0.21
C PRO A 216 17.75 9.66 0.20
N LEU A 217 18.47 8.61 -0.22
CA LEU A 217 18.08 7.23 -0.03
C LEU A 217 18.77 6.59 1.18
N VAL A 218 18.02 5.76 1.90
CA VAL A 218 18.58 4.86 2.92
C VAL A 218 18.56 3.45 2.34
N LEU A 219 19.74 2.88 2.16
CA LEU A 219 19.93 1.55 1.59
C LEU A 219 20.41 0.57 2.66
N ARG A 220 19.99 -0.68 2.54
CA ARG A 220 20.57 -1.74 3.36
C ARG A 220 21.98 -2.05 2.85
N ARG A 221 22.95 -2.11 3.74
CA ARG A 221 24.30 -2.54 3.35
C ARG A 221 24.23 -3.97 2.82
N PRO A 222 24.91 -4.26 1.71
CA PRO A 222 25.03 -5.65 1.28
C PRO A 222 25.62 -6.47 2.42
N THR A 223 24.96 -7.54 2.79
CA THR A 223 25.59 -8.57 3.61
C THR A 223 26.61 -9.25 2.71
N THR A 224 27.88 -8.87 2.85
CA THR A 224 28.98 -9.62 2.26
C THR A 224 29.09 -10.93 3.04
N THR A 225 28.29 -11.91 2.70
CA THR A 225 28.69 -13.29 2.90
C THR A 225 29.83 -13.49 1.90
N PRO A 226 31.04 -13.86 2.33
CA PRO A 226 32.01 -14.37 1.38
C PRO A 226 31.39 -15.61 0.76
N THR A 227 30.71 -15.44 -0.36
CA THR A 227 30.44 -16.58 -1.21
C THR A 227 31.80 -16.92 -1.78
N ASP A 228 32.34 -18.09 -1.47
CA ASP A 228 33.37 -18.68 -2.28
C ASP A 228 32.80 -18.71 -3.70
N LEU A 229 33.09 -17.64 -4.44
CA LEU A 229 32.83 -17.59 -5.86
C LEU A 229 33.74 -18.68 -6.42
N ALA A 230 33.16 -19.85 -6.59
CA ALA A 230 33.80 -20.85 -7.43
C ALA A 230 34.19 -20.11 -8.70
N THR A 231 35.47 -19.94 -8.94
CA THR A 231 35.99 -19.29 -10.13
C THR A 231 35.35 -20.00 -11.31
N ALA A 232 34.44 -19.31 -12.01
CA ALA A 232 33.84 -19.86 -13.20
C ALA A 232 35.03 -20.30 -14.11
N GLY A 233 35.04 -21.52 -14.54
CA GLY A 233 36.05 -22.00 -15.48
C GLY A 233 36.04 -21.14 -16.75
N ALA A 234 36.87 -21.49 -17.74
CA ALA A 234 36.89 -20.74 -19.00
C ALA A 234 35.52 -20.74 -19.68
N TYR A 235 35.13 -19.62 -20.27
CA TYR A 235 33.90 -19.50 -21.05
C TYR A 235 33.81 -20.63 -22.11
N PRO A 236 32.69 -21.32 -22.27
CA PRO A 236 32.49 -22.42 -23.21
C PRO A 236 32.49 -21.89 -24.66
N ALA A 237 33.65 -21.72 -25.28
CA ALA A 237 33.81 -21.11 -26.60
C ALA A 237 33.20 -21.92 -27.75
N THR A 238 33.08 -23.26 -27.63
CA THR A 238 32.55 -24.13 -28.70
C THR A 238 31.07 -24.45 -28.52
N GLU A 239 30.38 -24.77 -29.63
CA GLU A 239 28.99 -25.25 -29.57
C GLU A 239 28.85 -26.51 -28.69
N LEU A 240 29.81 -27.41 -28.77
CA LEU A 240 29.81 -28.65 -27.98
C LEU A 240 29.91 -28.34 -26.47
N ALA A 241 30.82 -27.47 -26.09
CA ALA A 241 30.96 -27.03 -24.68
C ALA A 241 29.68 -26.35 -24.17
N LYS A 242 29.05 -25.48 -24.97
CA LYS A 242 27.76 -24.86 -24.62
C LYS A 242 26.64 -25.88 -24.51
N LYS A 243 26.64 -26.89 -25.41
CA LYS A 243 25.67 -27.96 -25.35
C LYS A 243 25.81 -28.76 -24.05
N HIS A 244 27.02 -29.10 -23.64
CA HIS A 244 27.29 -29.80 -22.38
C HIS A 244 26.90 -28.95 -21.17
N LEU A 245 27.14 -27.64 -21.17
CA LEU A 245 26.77 -26.73 -20.09
C LEU A 245 25.25 -26.66 -19.91
N LEU A 246 24.49 -26.65 -21.02
CA LEU A 246 23.03 -26.47 -20.97
C LEU A 246 22.27 -27.78 -20.73
N GLN A 247 22.78 -28.92 -21.19
CA GLN A 247 22.12 -30.22 -21.02
C GLN A 247 22.45 -30.85 -19.64
N PRO A 248 21.56 -31.69 -19.09
CA PRO A 248 20.26 -32.13 -19.64
C PRO A 248 19.09 -31.17 -19.33
N ARG A 249 19.31 -30.10 -18.58
CA ARG A 249 18.22 -29.23 -18.07
C ARG A 249 17.58 -28.38 -19.16
N TYR A 250 18.36 -27.96 -20.17
CA TYR A 250 17.88 -27.02 -21.20
C TYR A 250 18.15 -27.53 -22.60
N ARG A 251 17.22 -27.28 -23.53
CA ARG A 251 17.42 -27.62 -24.94
C ARG A 251 18.42 -26.66 -25.57
N PHE A 252 19.50 -27.16 -26.13
CA PHE A 252 20.49 -26.38 -26.89
C PHE A 252 19.85 -25.75 -28.15
N ARG A 253 20.12 -24.48 -28.38
CA ARG A 253 19.70 -23.74 -29.57
C ARG A 253 20.89 -22.96 -30.14
N LYS A 254 21.15 -23.13 -31.41
CA LYS A 254 22.28 -22.44 -32.09
C LYS A 254 22.17 -20.93 -32.05
N ALA A 255 20.96 -20.36 -32.19
CA ALA A 255 20.76 -18.92 -32.11
C ALA A 255 21.07 -18.37 -30.73
N GLN A 256 20.73 -19.10 -29.65
CA GLN A 256 21.11 -18.75 -28.29
C GLN A 256 22.62 -18.77 -28.09
N ALA A 257 23.29 -19.78 -28.62
CA ALA A 257 24.74 -19.89 -28.55
C ALA A 257 25.43 -18.72 -29.27
N LYS A 258 24.93 -18.31 -30.45
CA LYS A 258 25.44 -17.12 -31.17
C LYS A 258 25.24 -15.85 -30.38
N MET A 259 24.09 -15.69 -29.70
CA MET A 259 23.81 -14.56 -28.83
C MET A 259 24.81 -14.52 -27.66
N MET A 260 25.06 -15.65 -27.02
CA MET A 260 26.05 -15.80 -25.95
C MET A 260 27.45 -15.33 -26.38
N ASP A 261 27.90 -15.78 -27.56
CA ASP A 261 29.23 -15.44 -28.11
C ASP A 261 29.32 -13.94 -28.46
N ALA A 262 28.28 -13.38 -29.06
CA ALA A 262 28.23 -11.98 -29.36
C ALA A 262 28.35 -11.10 -28.08
N ILE A 263 27.63 -11.44 -27.04
CA ILE A 263 27.66 -10.73 -25.74
C ILE A 263 29.06 -10.90 -25.12
N PHE A 264 29.57 -12.12 -25.01
CA PHE A 264 30.86 -12.37 -24.36
C PHE A 264 32.01 -11.64 -25.08
N THR A 265 32.04 -11.70 -26.42
CA THR A 265 33.08 -10.99 -27.20
C THR A 265 32.95 -9.48 -27.11
N HIS A 266 31.74 -8.97 -27.15
CA HIS A 266 31.48 -7.52 -27.08
C HIS A 266 31.89 -6.94 -25.73
N ALA A 267 31.45 -7.57 -24.64
CA ALA A 267 31.73 -7.13 -23.28
C ALA A 267 33.22 -7.10 -22.91
N GLN A 268 34.07 -7.87 -23.63
CA GLN A 268 35.52 -7.81 -23.43
C GLN A 268 36.23 -6.70 -24.22
N LYS A 269 35.59 -6.15 -25.26
CA LYS A 269 36.25 -5.28 -26.22
C LYS A 269 35.86 -3.82 -26.16
N THR A 270 34.73 -3.51 -25.63
CA THR A 270 34.17 -2.15 -25.74
C THR A 270 33.17 -1.83 -24.64
N GLU A 271 33.08 -0.55 -24.28
CA GLU A 271 32.05 0.01 -23.40
C GLU A 271 30.80 0.52 -24.17
N ILE A 272 30.78 0.34 -25.49
CA ILE A 272 29.67 0.75 -26.34
C ILE A 272 28.46 -0.18 -26.07
N PRO A 273 27.23 0.34 -25.97
CA PRO A 273 26.04 -0.48 -25.80
C PRO A 273 25.85 -1.49 -26.94
N LEU A 274 25.48 -2.72 -26.59
CA LEU A 274 25.12 -3.78 -27.55
C LEU A 274 23.61 -3.98 -27.51
N PHE A 275 22.97 -3.81 -28.67
CA PHE A 275 21.54 -4.09 -28.84
C PHE A 275 21.37 -5.45 -29.53
N ILE A 276 20.54 -6.32 -28.95
CA ILE A 276 20.27 -7.65 -29.51
C ILE A 276 18.78 -7.85 -29.63
N GLU A 277 18.31 -8.05 -30.84
CA GLU A 277 16.95 -8.50 -31.10
C GLU A 277 16.90 -10.03 -31.16
N ALA A 278 16.01 -10.63 -30.40
CA ALA A 278 15.86 -12.08 -30.35
C ALA A 278 14.39 -12.46 -30.17
N GLY A 279 13.90 -13.40 -30.96
CA GLY A 279 12.53 -13.88 -30.93
C GLY A 279 12.13 -14.53 -29.60
N THR A 280 10.82 -14.68 -29.40
CA THR A 280 10.28 -15.38 -28.21
C THR A 280 10.72 -16.86 -28.19
N GLY A 281 10.90 -17.42 -27.00
CA GLY A 281 11.29 -18.81 -26.84
C GLY A 281 12.76 -19.12 -27.14
N LEU A 282 13.60 -18.16 -27.55
CA LEU A 282 15.02 -18.38 -27.82
C LEU A 282 15.86 -18.75 -26.59
N GLY A 283 15.37 -18.44 -25.40
CA GLY A 283 16.10 -18.57 -24.12
C GLY A 283 17.01 -17.40 -23.84
N LYS A 284 16.49 -16.18 -24.10
CA LYS A 284 17.21 -14.91 -23.93
C LYS A 284 17.87 -14.77 -22.56
N THR A 285 17.14 -15.11 -21.49
CA THR A 285 17.62 -14.97 -20.12
C THR A 285 18.96 -15.70 -19.90
N LEU A 286 19.04 -16.97 -20.22
CA LEU A 286 20.32 -17.70 -20.16
C LEU A 286 21.32 -17.19 -21.17
N GLY A 287 20.85 -16.74 -22.34
CA GLY A 287 21.67 -16.20 -23.42
C GLY A 287 22.47 -14.97 -22.99
N TYR A 288 21.97 -14.11 -22.11
CA TYR A 288 22.73 -12.96 -21.60
C TYR A 288 23.32 -13.21 -20.20
N LEU A 289 22.67 -13.96 -19.32
CA LEU A 289 23.21 -14.20 -17.98
C LEU A 289 24.50 -15.00 -18.00
N LEU A 290 24.55 -16.08 -18.78
CA LEU A 290 25.71 -16.96 -18.79
C LEU A 290 27.01 -16.27 -19.25
N PRO A 291 27.09 -15.54 -20.38
CA PRO A 291 28.30 -14.81 -20.74
C PRO A 291 28.82 -13.87 -19.65
N TYR A 292 27.91 -13.12 -19.06
CA TYR A 292 28.29 -12.17 -18.00
C TYR A 292 28.67 -12.86 -16.68
N ALA A 293 28.11 -14.04 -16.38
CA ALA A 293 28.52 -14.81 -15.20
C ALA A 293 29.99 -15.25 -15.29
N TYR A 294 30.52 -15.45 -16.50
CA TYR A 294 31.94 -15.72 -16.73
C TYR A 294 32.84 -14.49 -16.73
N LEU A 295 32.26 -13.28 -16.85
CA LEU A 295 32.97 -12.01 -16.86
C LEU A 295 32.88 -11.28 -15.52
N ALA A 296 31.91 -11.61 -14.70
CA ALA A 296 31.68 -10.95 -13.41
C ALA A 296 32.84 -11.25 -12.44
N THR A 297 33.32 -10.21 -11.77
CA THR A 297 34.29 -10.28 -10.67
C THR A 297 33.73 -9.60 -9.43
N PRO A 298 34.39 -9.70 -8.26
CA PRO A 298 34.00 -8.93 -7.10
C PRO A 298 33.94 -7.41 -7.34
N GLU A 299 34.79 -6.92 -8.27
CA GLU A 299 34.91 -5.49 -8.63
C GLU A 299 33.95 -5.11 -9.78
N GLN A 300 33.64 -6.06 -10.66
CA GLN A 300 32.75 -5.87 -11.81
C GLN A 300 31.50 -6.73 -11.68
N LYS A 301 30.48 -6.16 -11.09
CA LYS A 301 29.19 -6.84 -10.84
C LYS A 301 28.31 -6.81 -12.07
N LEU A 302 27.64 -7.92 -12.35
CA LEU A 302 26.53 -7.95 -13.30
C LEU A 302 25.27 -7.34 -12.67
N VAL A 303 24.68 -6.38 -13.36
CA VAL A 303 23.37 -5.80 -13.02
C VAL A 303 22.38 -6.15 -14.12
N VAL A 304 21.28 -6.79 -13.78
CA VAL A 304 20.21 -7.14 -14.73
C VAL A 304 18.94 -6.40 -14.32
N ALA A 305 18.45 -5.55 -15.21
CA ALA A 305 17.17 -4.87 -15.06
C ALA A 305 16.11 -5.52 -15.97
N THR A 306 14.95 -5.83 -15.44
CA THR A 306 13.81 -6.41 -16.18
C THR A 306 12.60 -5.52 -15.99
N SER A 307 11.64 -5.60 -16.92
CA SER A 307 10.39 -4.86 -16.85
C SER A 307 9.28 -5.60 -16.09
N THR A 308 9.58 -6.77 -15.51
CA THR A 308 8.64 -7.60 -14.74
C THR A 308 9.10 -7.78 -13.33
#